data_8ca916d092f1b5bf90e2d30bca73cf7a
#
_entry.id   8ca916d092f1b5bf90e2d30bca73cf7a
#
_cell.length_a   1.000
_cell.length_b   1.000
_cell.length_c   1.000
_cell.angle_alpha   90.00
_cell.angle_beta   90.00
_cell.angle_gamma   90.00
#
_symmetry.space_group_name_H-M   'P 1'
#
loop_
_entity.id
_entity.type
_entity.pdbx_description
1 polymer ?
#
loop_
_entity_poly.entity_id
_entity_poly.type
_entity_poly.pdbx_seq_one_letter_code
_entity_poly.pdbx_strand_id
1 'polypeptide(L)'
;EAVKRYTVSVLEYLTAAGVCPDYIQPGNEISNGILWPEGKFPQYKAAVELIEAAISGIRYAAPEAKIVLHTSAEPEHPVYTEFLDAYGKRLDYDIIGISYFPYKKSYGLSILKENLKQLADKYHKQVCVVETAMPYTTQDYAAKEKLGENARKGMAANDAAVIEKLKYNISPEGQLEYMLGLVKMVNDVESCVGFYYWEPAWIPVVGSGWATSASIQYLGVKEPCGNEWANQALFDYEGNALPALHTYND
;
A
#
# COMPACT_ATOMS: atom_id res chain seq x y z
N GLU A 1 -12.02 22.97 -4.10
CA GLU A 1 -11.03 23.99 -4.49
C GLU A 1 -9.71 23.84 -3.71
N ALA A 2 -9.74 23.68 -2.38
CA ALA A 2 -8.54 23.52 -1.55
C ALA A 2 -7.69 22.30 -1.97
N VAL A 3 -8.32 21.14 -2.17
CA VAL A 3 -7.65 19.92 -2.62
C VAL A 3 -6.94 20.13 -3.95
N LYS A 4 -7.62 20.71 -4.94
CA LYS A 4 -7.01 21.01 -6.24
C LYS A 4 -5.77 21.89 -6.10
N ARG A 5 -5.87 22.99 -5.37
CA ARG A 5 -4.74 23.92 -5.16
C ARG A 5 -3.56 23.22 -4.46
N TYR A 6 -3.84 22.42 -3.43
CA TYR A 6 -2.80 21.65 -2.74
C TYR A 6 -2.10 20.69 -3.69
N THR A 7 -2.86 19.91 -4.46
CA THR A 7 -2.31 18.97 -5.44
C THR A 7 -1.42 19.68 -6.46
N VAL A 8 -1.90 20.79 -7.02
CA VAL A 8 -1.12 21.59 -7.98
C VAL A 8 0.17 22.10 -7.33
N SER A 9 0.10 22.68 -6.13
CA SER A 9 1.29 23.23 -5.45
C SER A 9 2.35 22.18 -5.16
N VAL A 10 1.94 20.97 -4.77
CA VAL A 10 2.87 19.84 -4.53
C VAL A 10 3.57 19.43 -5.84
N LEU A 11 2.80 19.28 -6.92
CA LEU A 11 3.35 18.86 -8.20
C LEU A 11 4.24 19.92 -8.83
N GLU A 12 3.88 21.20 -8.74
CA GLU A 12 4.75 22.30 -9.18
C GLU A 12 6.06 22.34 -8.39
N TYR A 13 6.01 22.11 -7.07
CA TYR A 13 7.20 22.02 -6.22
C TYR A 13 8.11 20.86 -6.65
N LEU A 14 7.55 19.67 -6.87
CA LEU A 14 8.31 18.51 -7.35
C LEU A 14 8.93 18.76 -8.72
N THR A 15 8.17 19.31 -9.65
CA THR A 15 8.66 19.65 -11.00
C THR A 15 9.78 20.68 -10.94
N ALA A 16 9.65 21.71 -10.09
CA ALA A 16 10.71 22.71 -9.90
C ALA A 16 12.00 22.09 -9.31
N ALA A 17 11.87 20.98 -8.55
CA ALA A 17 13.01 20.21 -8.06
C ALA A 17 13.54 19.17 -9.08
N GLY A 18 13.01 19.14 -10.31
CA GLY A 18 13.39 18.19 -11.35
C GLY A 18 12.78 16.80 -11.21
N VAL A 19 11.74 16.65 -10.38
CA VAL A 19 11.03 15.39 -10.17
C VAL A 19 9.71 15.41 -10.91
N CYS A 20 9.57 14.55 -11.94
CA CYS A 20 8.34 14.39 -12.70
C CYS A 20 7.79 12.99 -12.43
N PRO A 21 6.73 12.82 -11.59
CA PRO A 21 6.17 11.51 -11.31
C PRO A 21 5.51 10.88 -12.54
N ASP A 22 5.79 9.60 -12.82
CA ASP A 22 5.08 8.84 -13.86
C ASP A 22 3.71 8.37 -13.37
N TYR A 23 3.58 8.09 -12.06
CA TYR A 23 2.37 7.63 -11.41
C TYR A 23 2.02 8.53 -10.23
N ILE A 24 0.76 8.92 -10.13
CA ILE A 24 0.25 9.75 -9.04
C ILE A 24 -0.99 9.12 -8.46
N GLN A 25 -0.97 8.91 -7.14
CA GLN A 25 -2.05 8.30 -6.39
C GLN A 25 -2.74 9.36 -5.51
N PRO A 26 -3.92 9.88 -5.90
CA PRO A 26 -4.69 10.79 -5.07
C PRO A 26 -5.42 10.05 -3.95
N GLY A 27 -4.86 10.09 -2.76
CA GLY A 27 -5.34 9.34 -1.60
C GLY A 27 -4.71 7.96 -1.48
N ASN A 28 -4.78 7.39 -0.28
CA ASN A 28 -4.26 6.08 0.07
C ASN A 28 -5.37 5.22 0.64
N GLU A 29 -5.52 3.98 0.13
CA GLU A 29 -6.50 3.01 0.62
C GLU A 29 -7.91 3.60 0.82
N ILE A 30 -8.46 4.21 -0.22
CA ILE A 30 -9.72 4.98 -0.18
C ILE A 30 -10.99 4.14 0.03
N SER A 31 -10.88 2.89 0.45
CA SER A 31 -12.00 1.97 0.68
C SER A 31 -13.04 2.48 1.68
N ASN A 32 -12.64 3.41 2.54
CA ASN A 32 -13.52 4.08 3.51
C ASN A 32 -13.70 5.58 3.22
N GLY A 33 -13.35 6.00 2.01
CA GLY A 33 -13.38 7.40 1.59
C GLY A 33 -12.05 8.11 1.78
N ILE A 34 -12.06 9.43 1.62
CA ILE A 34 -10.88 10.30 1.64
C ILE A 34 -11.19 11.56 2.46
N LEU A 35 -10.17 12.12 3.14
CA LEU A 35 -10.28 13.41 3.86
C LEU A 35 -11.48 13.46 4.81
N TRP A 36 -11.47 12.61 5.83
CA TRP A 36 -12.53 12.58 6.84
C TRP A 36 -12.60 13.86 7.68
N PRO A 37 -13.79 14.26 8.13
CA PRO A 37 -15.09 13.55 7.97
C PRO A 37 -15.81 13.80 6.63
N GLU A 38 -15.39 14.77 5.83
CA GLU A 38 -16.12 15.28 4.67
C GLU A 38 -16.31 14.21 3.59
N GLY A 39 -15.26 13.46 3.25
CA GLY A 39 -15.28 12.40 2.25
C GLY A 39 -15.35 10.99 2.82
N LYS A 40 -15.82 10.82 4.06
CA LYS A 40 -16.01 9.50 4.67
C LYS A 40 -17.16 8.75 4.03
N PHE A 41 -16.96 7.47 3.67
CA PHE A 41 -18.07 6.65 3.21
C PHE A 41 -19.06 6.37 4.35
N PRO A 42 -20.39 6.29 4.04
CA PRO A 42 -21.00 6.24 2.72
C PRO A 42 -21.32 7.61 2.07
N GLN A 43 -20.66 8.68 2.41
CA GLN A 43 -20.85 10.00 1.78
C GLN A 43 -20.16 10.04 0.40
N TYR A 44 -20.54 9.13 -0.49
CA TYR A 44 -19.86 8.92 -1.79
C TYR A 44 -19.76 10.19 -2.63
N LYS A 45 -20.82 11.04 -2.61
CA LYS A 45 -20.82 12.27 -3.41
C LYS A 45 -19.66 13.19 -3.02
N ALA A 46 -19.49 13.44 -1.73
CA ALA A 46 -18.41 14.31 -1.23
C ALA A 46 -17.03 13.70 -1.50
N ALA A 47 -16.88 12.39 -1.29
CA ALA A 47 -15.62 11.69 -1.60
C ALA A 47 -15.26 11.81 -3.09
N VAL A 48 -16.22 11.61 -3.98
CA VAL A 48 -16.02 11.75 -5.43
C VAL A 48 -15.60 13.17 -5.79
N GLU A 49 -16.26 14.20 -5.26
CA GLU A 49 -15.90 15.60 -5.51
C GLU A 49 -14.49 15.94 -5.04
N LEU A 50 -14.05 15.36 -3.93
CA LEU A 50 -12.67 15.52 -3.42
C LEU A 50 -11.66 14.83 -4.32
N ILE A 51 -11.94 13.60 -4.76
CA ILE A 51 -11.08 12.84 -5.67
C ILE A 51 -11.01 13.55 -7.04
N GLU A 52 -12.14 14.00 -7.59
CA GLU A 52 -12.15 14.77 -8.84
C GLU A 52 -11.32 16.05 -8.75
N ALA A 53 -11.39 16.74 -7.61
CA ALA A 53 -10.60 17.94 -7.40
C ALA A 53 -9.10 17.64 -7.40
N ALA A 54 -8.67 16.51 -6.79
CA ALA A 54 -7.28 16.05 -6.84
C ALA A 54 -6.88 15.69 -8.28
N ILE A 55 -7.67 14.86 -8.96
CA ILE A 55 -7.47 14.45 -10.35
C ILE A 55 -7.34 15.69 -11.27
N SER A 56 -8.24 16.67 -11.12
CA SER A 56 -8.16 17.90 -11.88
C SER A 56 -6.86 18.69 -11.64
N GLY A 57 -6.33 18.65 -10.41
CA GLY A 57 -5.03 19.23 -10.08
C GLY A 57 -3.88 18.46 -10.74
N ILE A 58 -3.93 17.13 -10.75
CA ILE A 58 -2.93 16.28 -11.40
C ILE A 58 -2.91 16.52 -12.91
N ARG A 59 -4.06 16.46 -13.57
CA ARG A 59 -4.15 16.68 -15.03
C ARG A 59 -3.68 18.08 -15.46
N TYR A 60 -3.82 19.07 -14.57
CA TYR A 60 -3.31 20.41 -14.82
C TYR A 60 -1.77 20.49 -14.67
N ALA A 61 -1.21 19.96 -13.58
CA ALA A 61 0.19 20.16 -13.24
C ALA A 61 1.13 19.06 -13.78
N ALA A 62 0.60 17.85 -14.03
CA ALA A 62 1.33 16.69 -14.52
C ALA A 62 0.45 15.88 -15.51
N PRO A 63 0.13 16.43 -16.69
CA PRO A 63 -0.83 15.84 -17.62
C PRO A 63 -0.44 14.47 -18.17
N GLU A 64 0.87 14.17 -18.22
CA GLU A 64 1.39 12.88 -18.70
C GLU A 64 1.38 11.77 -17.63
N ALA A 65 1.24 12.15 -16.35
CA ALA A 65 1.24 11.17 -15.26
C ALA A 65 -0.01 10.27 -15.32
N LYS A 66 0.21 8.98 -15.04
CA LYS A 66 -0.88 8.02 -14.85
C LYS A 66 -1.48 8.17 -13.46
N ILE A 67 -2.80 8.18 -13.38
CA ILE A 67 -3.52 8.33 -12.12
C ILE A 67 -3.93 6.97 -11.59
N VAL A 68 -3.55 6.66 -10.35
CA VAL A 68 -3.86 5.42 -9.66
C VAL A 68 -4.95 5.67 -8.62
N LEU A 69 -6.09 4.97 -8.70
CA LEU A 69 -7.06 4.88 -7.60
C LEU A 69 -6.72 3.68 -6.73
N HIS A 70 -6.30 3.94 -5.49
CA HIS A 70 -5.83 2.93 -4.57
C HIS A 70 -6.90 2.51 -3.56
N THR A 71 -7.12 1.21 -3.47
CA THR A 71 -7.99 0.59 -2.47
C THR A 71 -7.23 -0.45 -1.63
N SER A 72 -7.54 -0.51 -0.34
CA SER A 72 -7.18 -1.66 0.51
C SER A 72 -8.13 -2.83 0.31
N ALA A 73 -9.23 -2.59 -0.41
CA ALA A 73 -10.29 -3.57 -0.53
C ALA A 73 -9.84 -4.77 -1.35
N GLU A 74 -10.22 -5.89 -0.83
CA GLU A 74 -10.29 -7.13 -1.58
C GLU A 74 -11.33 -6.96 -2.69
N PRO A 75 -11.14 -7.59 -3.85
CA PRO A 75 -12.16 -7.63 -4.89
C PRO A 75 -13.50 -8.17 -4.38
N GLU A 76 -13.46 -8.96 -3.30
CA GLU A 76 -14.61 -9.48 -2.58
C GLU A 76 -15.25 -8.46 -1.64
N HIS A 77 -14.62 -7.29 -1.40
CA HIS A 77 -15.20 -6.28 -0.51
C HIS A 77 -16.21 -5.43 -1.29
N PRO A 78 -17.51 -5.57 -1.03
CA PRO A 78 -18.56 -4.98 -1.85
C PRO A 78 -18.46 -3.45 -1.94
N VAL A 79 -17.98 -2.78 -0.89
CA VAL A 79 -17.93 -1.31 -0.80
C VAL A 79 -17.09 -0.67 -1.91
N TYR A 80 -15.94 -1.27 -2.28
CA TYR A 80 -15.11 -0.67 -3.32
C TYR A 80 -15.64 -0.91 -4.73
N THR A 81 -16.13 -2.12 -5.00
CA THR A 81 -16.78 -2.41 -6.28
C THR A 81 -18.06 -1.62 -6.44
N GLU A 82 -18.84 -1.43 -5.39
CA GLU A 82 -20.00 -0.53 -5.38
C GLU A 82 -19.61 0.92 -5.70
N PHE A 83 -18.53 1.41 -5.11
CA PHE A 83 -18.00 2.75 -5.40
C PHE A 83 -17.58 2.88 -6.87
N LEU A 84 -16.79 1.94 -7.39
CA LEU A 84 -16.35 1.96 -8.78
C LEU A 84 -17.52 1.77 -9.76
N ASP A 85 -18.47 0.92 -9.45
CA ASP A 85 -19.67 0.71 -10.27
C ASP A 85 -20.53 1.97 -10.36
N ALA A 86 -20.67 2.68 -9.24
CA ALA A 86 -21.50 3.89 -9.17
C ALA A 86 -20.78 5.12 -9.74
N TYR A 87 -19.50 5.27 -9.51
CA TYR A 87 -18.77 6.52 -9.75
C TYR A 87 -17.51 6.39 -10.59
N GLY A 88 -17.01 5.17 -10.83
CA GLY A 88 -15.76 4.95 -11.55
C GLY A 88 -15.74 5.56 -12.96
N LYS A 89 -16.88 5.55 -13.65
CA LYS A 89 -17.00 6.16 -15.00
C LYS A 89 -16.90 7.68 -14.99
N ARG A 90 -17.13 8.30 -13.85
CA ARG A 90 -17.06 9.75 -13.67
C ARG A 90 -15.62 10.21 -13.40
N LEU A 91 -14.79 9.33 -12.84
CA LEU A 91 -13.43 9.66 -12.45
C LEU A 91 -12.44 9.41 -13.61
N ASP A 92 -11.60 10.39 -13.89
CA ASP A 92 -10.55 10.30 -14.92
C ASP A 92 -9.27 9.70 -14.30
N TYR A 93 -9.25 8.37 -14.16
CA TYR A 93 -8.09 7.61 -13.69
C TYR A 93 -7.67 6.55 -14.70
N ASP A 94 -6.43 6.07 -14.59
CA ASP A 94 -5.81 5.14 -15.52
C ASP A 94 -5.68 3.73 -14.94
N ILE A 95 -5.41 3.61 -13.64
CA ILE A 95 -4.99 2.36 -12.98
C ILE A 95 -5.80 2.15 -11.70
N ILE A 96 -6.20 0.90 -11.46
CA ILE A 96 -6.74 0.45 -10.17
C ILE A 96 -5.59 -0.12 -9.35
N GLY A 97 -5.26 0.55 -8.24
CA GLY A 97 -4.26 0.09 -7.28
C GLY A 97 -4.91 -0.71 -6.16
N ILE A 98 -4.29 -1.82 -5.78
CA ILE A 98 -4.74 -2.64 -4.64
C ILE A 98 -3.60 -2.93 -3.68
N SER A 99 -3.90 -3.01 -2.38
CA SER A 99 -2.99 -3.57 -1.37
C SER A 99 -3.19 -5.08 -1.26
N TYR A 100 -2.08 -5.82 -1.29
CA TYR A 100 -2.09 -7.26 -1.07
C TYR A 100 -0.97 -7.67 -0.10
N PHE A 101 -1.35 -8.14 1.07
CA PHE A 101 -0.41 -8.67 2.05
C PHE A 101 -0.76 -10.14 2.32
N PRO A 102 0.11 -11.11 1.99
CA PRO A 102 -0.20 -12.54 2.06
C PRO A 102 -0.58 -13.01 3.47
N TYR A 103 -0.10 -12.34 4.51
CA TYR A 103 -0.43 -12.63 5.90
C TYR A 103 -1.77 -12.02 6.36
N LYS A 104 -2.33 -11.06 5.62
CA LYS A 104 -3.65 -10.46 5.88
C LYS A 104 -4.77 -11.15 5.09
N LYS A 105 -4.41 -11.89 4.02
CA LYS A 105 -5.38 -12.47 3.09
C LYS A 105 -5.50 -13.97 3.27
N SER A 106 -6.71 -14.49 3.13
CA SER A 106 -6.97 -15.93 3.16
C SER A 106 -6.62 -16.64 1.85
N TYR A 107 -6.21 -15.92 0.81
CA TYR A 107 -5.95 -16.44 -0.52
C TYR A 107 -4.53 -16.15 -1.01
N GLY A 108 -4.03 -16.99 -1.91
CA GLY A 108 -2.68 -16.86 -2.47
C GLY A 108 -2.65 -16.12 -3.82
N LEU A 109 -1.45 -16.05 -4.42
CA LEU A 109 -1.19 -15.31 -5.66
C LEU A 109 -2.04 -15.76 -6.86
N SER A 110 -2.47 -17.05 -6.91
CA SER A 110 -3.34 -17.53 -7.98
C SER A 110 -4.72 -16.84 -7.98
N ILE A 111 -5.29 -16.65 -6.79
CA ILE A 111 -6.58 -15.94 -6.65
C ILE A 111 -6.36 -14.44 -6.87
N LEU A 112 -5.27 -13.87 -6.37
CA LEU A 112 -4.90 -12.49 -6.66
C LEU A 112 -4.83 -12.24 -8.16
N LYS A 113 -4.19 -13.14 -8.92
CA LYS A 113 -4.09 -13.07 -10.38
C LYS A 113 -5.46 -12.98 -11.04
N GLU A 114 -6.39 -13.87 -10.66
CA GLU A 114 -7.75 -13.86 -11.21
C GLU A 114 -8.52 -12.59 -10.83
N ASN A 115 -8.35 -12.13 -9.59
CA ASN A 115 -8.96 -10.89 -9.11
C ASN A 115 -8.48 -9.66 -9.90
N LEU A 116 -7.18 -9.56 -10.18
CA LEU A 116 -6.61 -8.48 -10.99
C LEU A 116 -7.16 -8.48 -12.41
N LYS A 117 -7.25 -9.67 -13.04
CA LYS A 117 -7.86 -9.80 -14.37
C LYS A 117 -9.32 -9.36 -14.37
N GLN A 118 -10.12 -9.83 -13.41
CA GLN A 118 -11.53 -9.46 -13.30
C GLN A 118 -11.72 -7.95 -13.11
N LEU A 119 -10.88 -7.29 -12.30
CA LEU A 119 -10.93 -5.84 -12.15
C LEU A 119 -10.59 -5.13 -13.47
N ALA A 120 -9.51 -5.55 -14.14
CA ALA A 120 -9.10 -4.96 -15.40
C ALA A 120 -10.18 -5.10 -16.48
N ASP A 121 -10.75 -6.30 -16.62
CA ASP A 121 -11.80 -6.59 -17.61
C ASP A 121 -13.09 -5.83 -17.31
N LYS A 122 -13.52 -5.81 -16.04
CA LYS A 122 -14.76 -5.16 -15.62
C LYS A 122 -14.74 -3.64 -15.83
N TYR A 123 -13.63 -3.00 -15.49
CA TYR A 123 -13.53 -1.54 -15.51
C TYR A 123 -12.76 -1.00 -16.73
N HIS A 124 -12.20 -1.87 -17.56
CA HIS A 124 -11.36 -1.51 -18.72
C HIS A 124 -10.19 -0.59 -18.31
N LYS A 125 -9.52 -0.96 -17.23
CA LYS A 125 -8.38 -0.23 -16.66
C LYS A 125 -7.19 -1.15 -16.46
N GLN A 126 -6.00 -0.56 -16.45
CA GLN A 126 -4.82 -1.24 -15.94
C GLN A 126 -4.96 -1.47 -14.43
N VAL A 127 -4.20 -2.43 -13.90
CA VAL A 127 -4.17 -2.76 -12.48
C VAL A 127 -2.74 -2.74 -11.95
N CYS A 128 -2.57 -2.51 -10.65
CA CYS A 128 -1.27 -2.50 -9.99
C CYS A 128 -1.42 -3.01 -8.55
N VAL A 129 -0.45 -3.78 -8.07
CA VAL A 129 -0.32 -4.09 -6.65
C VAL A 129 0.50 -2.97 -6.01
N VAL A 130 -0.16 -1.95 -5.48
CA VAL A 130 0.51 -0.72 -5.01
C VAL A 130 1.09 -0.84 -3.60
N GLU A 131 0.70 -1.85 -2.84
CA GLU A 131 1.33 -2.20 -1.56
C GLU A 131 1.37 -3.71 -1.40
N THR A 132 2.54 -4.23 -1.07
CA THR A 132 2.73 -5.62 -0.68
C THR A 132 3.98 -5.77 0.18
N ALA A 133 3.99 -6.75 1.08
CA ALA A 133 5.17 -7.13 1.83
C ALA A 133 5.01 -8.56 2.36
N MET A 134 6.14 -9.20 2.68
CA MET A 134 6.18 -10.54 3.28
C MET A 134 7.18 -10.55 4.43
N PRO A 135 6.80 -11.00 5.64
CA PRO A 135 7.73 -11.10 6.75
C PRO A 135 8.85 -12.09 6.47
N TYR A 136 10.08 -11.73 6.86
CA TYR A 136 11.25 -12.60 6.80
C TYR A 136 11.59 -13.24 8.16
N THR A 137 10.98 -12.76 9.23
CA THR A 137 11.23 -13.27 10.59
C THR A 137 10.01 -13.07 11.50
N THR A 138 9.87 -13.96 12.48
CA THR A 138 8.92 -13.80 13.60
C THR A 138 9.60 -13.21 14.84
N GLN A 139 10.88 -12.87 14.78
CA GLN A 139 11.59 -12.24 15.90
C GLN A 139 11.10 -10.81 16.10
N ASP A 140 10.81 -10.50 17.35
CA ASP A 140 10.36 -9.18 17.74
C ASP A 140 11.55 -8.18 17.76
N TYR A 141 11.43 -7.10 17.00
CA TYR A 141 12.39 -5.99 17.03
C TYR A 141 12.53 -5.40 18.46
N ALA A 142 11.49 -5.47 19.29
CA ALA A 142 11.50 -4.97 20.66
C ALA A 142 12.55 -5.67 21.53
N ALA A 143 12.86 -6.95 21.27
CA ALA A 143 13.94 -7.66 21.97
C ALA A 143 15.30 -7.04 21.66
N LYS A 144 15.50 -6.58 20.41
CA LYS A 144 16.73 -5.89 19.99
C LYS A 144 16.84 -4.47 20.55
N GLU A 145 15.74 -3.74 20.55
CA GLU A 145 15.68 -2.38 21.09
C GLU A 145 15.68 -2.34 22.64
N LYS A 146 15.66 -3.50 23.32
CA LYS A 146 15.57 -3.63 24.77
C LYS A 146 14.37 -2.87 25.35
N LEU A 147 13.27 -2.88 24.64
CA LEU A 147 12.03 -2.27 25.08
C LEU A 147 11.41 -3.08 26.22
N GLY A 148 10.71 -2.39 27.14
CA GLY A 148 10.01 -3.03 28.26
C GLY A 148 8.84 -3.90 27.80
N GLU A 149 8.32 -4.72 28.74
CA GLU A 149 7.22 -5.66 28.46
C GLU A 149 5.94 -5.00 27.91
N ASN A 150 5.73 -3.72 28.23
CA ASN A 150 4.58 -2.95 27.78
C ASN A 150 4.80 -2.24 26.44
N ALA A 151 5.96 -2.42 25.81
CA ALA A 151 6.19 -1.86 24.49
C ALA A 151 5.33 -2.59 23.45
N ARG A 152 4.85 -1.85 22.46
CA ARG A 152 4.06 -2.41 21.38
C ARG A 152 4.88 -3.42 20.58
N LYS A 153 4.43 -4.65 20.60
CA LYS A 153 5.05 -5.79 19.92
C LYS A 153 4.27 -6.18 18.65
N GLY A 154 3.67 -5.18 18.01
CA GLY A 154 3.05 -5.41 16.72
C GLY A 154 4.11 -5.90 15.74
N MET A 155 3.82 -6.93 14.99
CA MET A 155 4.61 -7.39 13.86
C MET A 155 3.70 -7.92 12.78
N ALA A 156 4.11 -7.79 11.54
CA ALA A 156 3.43 -8.47 10.46
C ALA A 156 3.47 -9.98 10.73
N ALA A 157 2.31 -10.62 10.73
CA ALA A 157 2.15 -12.08 10.85
C ALA A 157 2.82 -12.72 12.08
N ASN A 158 2.63 -12.14 13.28
CA ASN A 158 3.06 -12.78 14.53
C ASN A 158 1.96 -13.60 15.22
N ASP A 159 0.74 -13.57 14.72
CA ASP A 159 -0.37 -14.40 15.19
C ASP A 159 -0.25 -15.82 14.63
N ALA A 160 -0.28 -16.83 15.51
CA ALA A 160 -0.16 -18.23 15.13
C ALA A 160 -1.22 -18.65 14.10
N ALA A 161 -2.46 -18.17 14.22
CA ALA A 161 -3.53 -18.47 13.29
C ALA A 161 -3.32 -17.84 11.90
N VAL A 162 -2.57 -16.73 11.82
CA VAL A 162 -2.16 -16.10 10.58
C VAL A 162 -1.00 -16.86 9.96
N ILE A 163 0.01 -17.22 10.77
CA ILE A 163 1.19 -17.98 10.32
C ILE A 163 0.77 -19.33 9.72
N GLU A 164 -0.15 -20.03 10.36
CA GLU A 164 -0.65 -21.35 9.88
C GLU A 164 -1.30 -21.26 8.48
N LYS A 165 -1.90 -20.12 8.14
CA LYS A 165 -2.55 -19.90 6.85
C LYS A 165 -1.61 -19.41 5.76
N LEU A 166 -0.43 -18.92 6.12
CA LEU A 166 0.56 -18.48 5.14
C LEU A 166 1.06 -19.64 4.29
N LYS A 167 1.14 -19.42 2.99
CA LYS A 167 1.66 -20.39 2.03
C LYS A 167 3.19 -20.39 1.92
N TYR A 168 3.82 -19.41 2.54
CA TYR A 168 5.27 -19.20 2.53
C TYR A 168 5.80 -19.27 3.96
N ASN A 169 6.98 -19.84 4.14
CA ASN A 169 7.66 -19.79 5.43
C ASN A 169 8.03 -18.35 5.78
N ILE A 170 7.94 -18.00 7.07
CA ILE A 170 8.46 -16.71 7.54
C ILE A 170 9.96 -16.86 7.75
N SER A 171 10.71 -16.66 6.67
CA SER A 171 12.17 -16.70 6.58
C SER A 171 12.64 -15.85 5.40
N PRO A 172 13.94 -15.50 5.31
CA PRO A 172 14.50 -14.83 4.14
C PRO A 172 14.22 -15.58 2.83
N GLU A 173 14.27 -16.92 2.85
CA GLU A 173 14.00 -17.77 1.69
C GLU A 173 12.53 -17.76 1.32
N GLY A 174 11.63 -17.80 2.30
CA GLY A 174 10.18 -17.72 2.06
C GLY A 174 9.75 -16.35 1.56
N GLN A 175 10.40 -15.28 2.03
CA GLN A 175 10.22 -13.93 1.47
C GLN A 175 10.65 -13.87 0.01
N LEU A 176 11.81 -14.45 -0.34
CA LEU A 176 12.29 -14.56 -1.71
C LEU A 176 11.32 -15.37 -2.59
N GLU A 177 10.86 -16.53 -2.11
CA GLU A 177 9.89 -17.37 -2.82
C GLU A 177 8.61 -16.61 -3.14
N TYR A 178 8.09 -15.86 -2.16
CA TYR A 178 6.95 -14.99 -2.36
C TYR A 178 7.20 -13.94 -3.44
N MET A 179 8.34 -13.25 -3.39
CA MET A 179 8.68 -12.18 -4.34
C MET A 179 8.84 -12.72 -5.76
N LEU A 180 9.51 -13.85 -5.95
CA LEU A 180 9.62 -14.51 -7.26
C LEU A 180 8.25 -14.93 -7.79
N GLY A 181 7.39 -15.44 -6.93
CA GLY A 181 6.01 -15.77 -7.28
C GLY A 181 5.20 -14.54 -7.69
N LEU A 182 5.39 -13.42 -7.00
CA LEU A 182 4.73 -12.15 -7.30
C LEU A 182 5.18 -11.58 -8.64
N VAL A 183 6.49 -11.52 -8.90
CA VAL A 183 7.06 -11.08 -10.20
C VAL A 183 6.48 -11.91 -11.34
N LYS A 184 6.49 -13.24 -11.18
CA LYS A 184 5.89 -14.13 -12.17
C LYS A 184 4.40 -13.84 -12.38
N MET A 185 3.65 -13.67 -11.31
CA MET A 185 2.21 -13.40 -11.37
C MET A 185 1.92 -12.09 -12.11
N VAL A 186 2.67 -11.02 -11.79
CA VAL A 186 2.53 -9.71 -12.44
C VAL A 186 2.81 -9.83 -13.94
N ASN A 187 3.89 -10.50 -14.34
CA ASN A 187 4.24 -10.71 -15.75
C ASN A 187 3.20 -11.57 -16.51
N ASP A 188 2.49 -12.44 -15.82
CA ASP A 188 1.43 -13.28 -16.40
C ASP A 188 0.08 -12.53 -16.57
N VAL A 189 -0.05 -11.28 -16.10
CA VAL A 189 -1.27 -10.47 -16.22
C VAL A 189 -0.98 -9.24 -17.09
N GLU A 190 -1.34 -9.29 -18.37
CA GLU A 190 -1.03 -8.25 -19.36
C GLU A 190 -1.49 -6.84 -18.92
N SER A 191 -2.61 -6.76 -18.24
CA SER A 191 -3.15 -5.50 -17.71
C SER A 191 -2.49 -5.01 -16.42
N CYS A 192 -1.60 -5.81 -15.79
CA CYS A 192 -0.91 -5.43 -14.56
C CYS A 192 0.38 -4.68 -14.90
N VAL A 193 0.49 -3.43 -14.43
CA VAL A 193 1.63 -2.57 -14.73
C VAL A 193 2.81 -2.77 -13.78
N GLY A 194 2.63 -3.50 -12.69
CA GLY A 194 3.71 -3.77 -11.74
C GLY A 194 3.24 -3.94 -10.30
N PHE A 195 4.19 -3.88 -9.40
CA PHE A 195 3.94 -3.85 -7.96
C PHE A 195 4.92 -2.92 -7.24
N TYR A 196 4.53 -2.47 -6.05
CA TYR A 196 5.36 -1.70 -5.13
C TYR A 196 5.46 -2.44 -3.80
N TYR A 197 6.70 -2.64 -3.34
CA TYR A 197 6.94 -3.23 -2.02
C TYR A 197 6.78 -2.15 -0.96
N TRP A 198 5.94 -2.42 0.05
CA TRP A 198 5.66 -1.48 1.13
C TRP A 198 6.76 -1.51 2.18
N GLU A 199 7.32 -0.34 2.48
CA GLU A 199 8.36 -0.13 3.50
C GLU A 199 9.59 -1.07 3.34
N PRO A 200 10.22 -1.10 2.14
CA PRO A 200 11.29 -2.05 1.85
C PRO A 200 12.54 -1.83 2.70
N ALA A 201 12.78 -0.62 3.19
CA ALA A 201 13.99 -0.22 3.91
C ALA A 201 13.70 0.12 5.40
N TRP A 202 12.68 -0.47 5.99
CA TRP A 202 12.37 -0.23 7.40
C TRP A 202 13.33 -0.97 8.32
N ILE A 203 14.48 -0.36 8.59
CA ILE A 203 15.48 -0.85 9.54
C ILE A 203 15.19 -0.22 10.90
N PRO A 204 15.01 -1.01 11.99
CA PRO A 204 14.72 -0.48 13.30
C PRO A 204 15.82 0.44 13.83
N VAL A 205 15.44 1.64 14.27
CA VAL A 205 16.31 2.59 14.95
C VAL A 205 15.72 2.87 16.32
N VAL A 206 16.52 2.74 17.35
CA VAL A 206 16.09 2.98 18.73
C VAL A 206 15.49 4.38 18.88
N GLY A 207 14.29 4.45 19.41
CA GLY A 207 13.54 5.70 19.59
C GLY A 207 12.83 6.21 18.34
N SER A 208 12.92 5.53 17.21
CA SER A 208 12.09 5.80 16.03
C SER A 208 10.77 5.02 16.06
N GLY A 209 9.84 5.41 15.20
CA GLY A 209 8.58 4.71 15.03
C GLY A 209 7.86 5.22 13.79
N TRP A 210 6.72 4.60 13.48
CA TRP A 210 5.93 4.90 12.30
C TRP A 210 5.19 6.25 12.32
N ALA A 211 5.15 6.93 13.48
CA ALA A 211 4.53 8.24 13.60
C ALA A 211 5.24 9.13 14.62
N THR A 212 5.11 10.43 14.44
CA THR A 212 5.59 11.43 15.42
C THR A 212 4.71 11.45 16.67
N SER A 213 5.24 11.93 17.81
CA SER A 213 4.47 12.11 19.03
C SER A 213 3.22 12.97 18.82
N ALA A 214 3.30 14.00 17.96
CA ALA A 214 2.16 14.84 17.62
C ALA A 214 1.06 14.05 16.88
N SER A 215 1.43 13.21 15.93
CA SER A 215 0.48 12.34 15.23
C SER A 215 -0.17 11.31 16.16
N ILE A 216 0.62 10.72 17.06
CA ILE A 216 0.12 9.78 18.08
C ILE A 216 -0.91 10.45 18.99
N GLN A 217 -0.62 11.67 19.43
CA GLN A 217 -1.55 12.45 20.25
C GLN A 217 -2.83 12.80 19.48
N TYR A 218 -2.71 13.21 18.22
CA TYR A 218 -3.83 13.53 17.35
C TYR A 218 -4.74 12.32 17.10
N LEU A 219 -4.15 11.14 16.87
CA LEU A 219 -4.88 9.89 16.63
C LEU A 219 -5.46 9.28 17.92
N GLY A 220 -5.12 9.81 19.09
CA GLY A 220 -5.56 9.25 20.37
C GLY A 220 -5.01 7.86 20.68
N VAL A 221 -3.91 7.46 20.05
CA VAL A 221 -3.24 6.18 20.29
C VAL A 221 -2.57 6.22 21.65
N LYS A 222 -2.86 5.24 22.49
CA LYS A 222 -2.34 5.19 23.87
C LYS A 222 -0.98 4.51 23.98
N GLU A 223 -0.61 3.74 22.99
CA GLU A 223 0.64 2.98 22.97
C GLU A 223 1.70 3.70 22.16
N PRO A 224 2.98 3.62 22.57
CA PRO A 224 4.06 4.16 21.77
C PRO A 224 4.10 3.45 20.41
N CYS A 225 4.26 4.21 19.33
CA CYS A 225 4.57 3.65 18.05
C CYS A 225 6.03 3.21 18.02
N GLY A 226 6.30 2.11 17.33
CA GLY A 226 7.62 1.51 17.21
C GLY A 226 7.88 1.05 15.79
N ASN A 227 8.73 0.07 15.66
CA ASN A 227 9.18 -0.50 14.40
C ASN A 227 8.44 -1.82 14.08
N GLU A 228 7.13 -1.87 14.30
CA GLU A 228 6.30 -3.08 14.24
C GLU A 228 6.31 -3.78 12.87
N TRP A 229 6.64 -3.04 11.83
CA TRP A 229 6.63 -3.54 10.46
C TRP A 229 8.01 -3.87 9.91
N ALA A 230 9.07 -3.67 10.72
CA ALA A 230 10.45 -3.90 10.29
C ALA A 230 10.74 -5.36 9.92
N ASN A 231 9.97 -6.32 10.48
CA ASN A 231 10.13 -7.74 10.18
C ASN A 231 9.72 -8.14 8.75
N GLN A 232 9.23 -7.22 7.97
CA GLN A 232 8.87 -7.43 6.57
C GLN A 232 9.71 -6.62 5.58
N ALA A 233 10.70 -5.85 6.06
CA ALA A 233 11.61 -5.10 5.18
C ALA A 233 12.43 -6.05 4.28
N LEU A 234 13.08 -5.49 3.26
CA LEU A 234 14.05 -6.21 2.40
C LEU A 234 15.47 -6.15 2.96
N PHE A 235 15.59 -5.71 4.21
CA PHE A 235 16.82 -5.70 4.99
C PHE A 235 16.54 -6.32 6.36
N ASP A 236 17.53 -7.00 6.91
CA ASP A 236 17.44 -7.50 8.28
C ASP A 236 17.55 -6.37 9.32
N TYR A 237 17.42 -6.68 10.59
CA TYR A 237 17.52 -5.69 11.67
C TYR A 237 18.92 -5.07 11.85
N GLU A 238 19.95 -5.65 11.22
CA GLU A 238 21.32 -5.15 11.13
C GLU A 238 21.56 -4.28 9.90
N GLY A 239 20.59 -4.19 8.98
CA GLY A 239 20.70 -3.44 7.74
C GLY A 239 21.37 -4.21 6.60
N ASN A 240 21.54 -5.54 6.74
CA ASN A 240 22.02 -6.37 5.64
C ASN A 240 20.89 -6.65 4.65
N ALA A 241 21.19 -6.56 3.36
CA ALA A 241 20.22 -6.85 2.31
C ALA A 241 19.80 -8.33 2.36
N LEU A 242 18.49 -8.57 2.28
CA LEU A 242 17.93 -9.91 2.20
C LEU A 242 17.87 -10.40 0.75
N PRO A 243 17.87 -11.72 0.51
CA PRO A 243 17.84 -12.28 -0.85
C PRO A 243 16.71 -11.76 -1.73
N ALA A 244 15.55 -11.46 -1.13
CA ALA A 244 14.39 -10.93 -1.84
C ALA A 244 14.64 -9.56 -2.52
N LEU A 245 15.61 -8.76 -2.06
CA LEU A 245 15.97 -7.49 -2.70
C LEU A 245 16.48 -7.69 -4.13
N HIS A 246 17.13 -8.85 -4.42
CA HIS A 246 17.68 -9.12 -5.74
C HIS A 246 16.64 -9.38 -6.82
N THR A 247 15.38 -9.61 -6.47
CA THR A 247 14.29 -9.78 -7.45
C THR A 247 14.00 -8.52 -8.27
N TYR A 248 14.57 -7.37 -7.91
CA TYR A 248 14.47 -6.13 -8.67
C TYR A 248 15.58 -5.96 -9.72
N ASN A 249 16.53 -6.89 -9.79
CA ASN A 249 17.65 -6.84 -10.73
C ASN A 249 17.43 -7.67 -12.00
N ASP A 250 16.36 -8.46 -12.03
CA ASP A 250 15.97 -9.36 -13.11
C ASP A 250 14.75 -8.78 -13.89
#